data_b073d77b47dddebb1e94a4c39a3a2a43
#
_entry.id   b073d77b47dddebb1e94a4c39a3a2a43
#
_cell.length_a   1.000
_cell.length_b   1.000
_cell.length_c   1.000
_cell.angle_alpha   90.00
_cell.angle_beta   90.00
_cell.angle_gamma   90.00
#
_symmetry.space_group_name_H-M   'P 1'
#
loop_
_entity.id
_entity.type
_entity.pdbx_description
1 polymer ?
#
loop_
_entity_poly.entity_id
_entity_poly.type
_entity_poly.pdbx_seq_one_letter_code
_entity_poly.pdbx_strand_id
1 'polypeptide(L)'
;MKRLKLGIIGGGPGSWIGHVHRIASRFDDKYEIVAGVFSRNYKINQSFGTSIGIKKNRCYKNYKDLCYSEKKINNGIDVVAIMTPPGSHQEIAELFIKNNIHVISDKPFAGSLPQAKKLYKTIKSNKKIVYGLTHNSVSYTHLTLPTSVP
;
A
#
# COMPACT_ATOMS: atom_id res chain seq x y z
N MET A 1 0.19 -6.08 22.06
CA MET A 1 0.19 -6.80 20.77
C MET A 1 1.29 -6.24 19.88
N LYS A 2 2.06 -7.05 19.15
CA LYS A 2 3.12 -6.54 18.27
C LYS A 2 2.48 -5.88 17.05
N ARG A 3 2.86 -4.62 16.74
CA ARG A 3 2.39 -3.91 15.54
C ARG A 3 2.98 -4.53 14.27
N LEU A 4 2.19 -4.60 13.21
CA LEU A 4 2.67 -4.94 11.87
C LEU A 4 3.45 -3.76 11.28
N LYS A 5 4.59 -4.02 10.69
CA LYS A 5 5.42 -3.00 10.04
C LYS A 5 4.93 -2.72 8.64
N LEU A 6 4.50 -1.49 8.43
CA LEU A 6 3.90 -1.03 7.18
C LEU A 6 4.90 -0.23 6.34
N GLY A 7 5.10 -0.67 5.11
CA GLY A 7 5.71 0.12 4.04
C GLY A 7 4.64 0.86 3.24
N ILE A 8 4.95 2.05 2.73
CA ILE A 8 4.02 2.83 1.90
C ILE A 8 4.66 3.14 0.55
N ILE A 9 3.88 2.95 -0.54
CA ILE A 9 4.28 3.31 -1.91
C ILE A 9 3.21 4.23 -2.50
N GLY A 10 3.61 5.45 -2.85
CA GLY A 10 2.71 6.53 -3.22
C GLY A 10 2.23 7.33 -2.00
N GLY A 11 1.15 8.05 -2.14
CA GLY A 11 0.54 8.80 -1.03
C GLY A 11 1.41 9.90 -0.43
N GLY A 12 2.28 10.53 -1.24
CA GLY A 12 3.22 11.56 -0.82
C GLY A 12 2.60 12.93 -0.52
N PRO A 13 3.40 14.00 -0.56
CA PRO A 13 2.94 15.35 -0.25
C PRO A 13 1.70 15.75 -1.08
N GLY A 14 0.70 16.31 -0.44
CA GLY A 14 -0.56 16.73 -1.07
C GLY A 14 -1.51 15.59 -1.45
N SER A 15 -1.16 14.33 -1.24
CA SER A 15 -2.04 13.21 -1.51
C SER A 15 -3.10 13.06 -0.41
N TRP A 16 -4.36 13.30 -0.78
CA TRP A 16 -5.49 13.07 0.12
C TRP A 16 -5.60 11.60 0.55
N ILE A 17 -5.53 10.68 -0.41
CA ILE A 17 -5.62 9.25 -0.10
C ILE A 17 -4.45 8.76 0.76
N GLY A 18 -3.25 9.31 0.55
CA GLY A 18 -2.10 9.02 1.40
C GLY A 18 -2.30 9.49 2.84
N HIS A 19 -2.97 10.63 3.05
CA HIS A 19 -3.33 11.11 4.38
C HIS A 19 -4.32 10.17 5.07
N VAL A 20 -5.36 9.75 4.35
CA VAL A 20 -6.38 8.82 4.86
C VAL A 20 -5.76 7.48 5.28
N HIS A 21 -4.92 6.87 4.43
CA HIS A 21 -4.24 5.63 4.77
C HIS A 21 -3.33 5.75 6.00
N ARG A 22 -2.61 6.88 6.15
CA ARG A 22 -1.76 7.12 7.33
C ARG A 22 -2.56 7.29 8.61
N ILE A 23 -3.73 7.94 8.57
CA ILE A 23 -4.64 8.02 9.72
C ILE A 23 -5.19 6.63 10.04
N ALA A 24 -5.78 5.96 9.05
CA ALA A 24 -6.39 4.65 9.23
C ALA A 24 -5.40 3.62 9.81
N SER A 25 -4.15 3.63 9.34
CA SER A 25 -3.12 2.72 9.86
C SER A 25 -2.76 2.94 11.34
N ARG A 26 -3.04 4.13 11.89
CA ARG A 26 -2.76 4.47 13.28
C ARG A 26 -3.96 4.29 14.21
N PHE A 27 -5.16 4.18 13.66
CA PHE A 27 -6.39 4.26 14.43
C PHE A 27 -6.51 3.18 15.50
N ASP A 28 -6.18 1.93 15.16
CA ASP A 28 -6.27 0.78 16.07
C ASP A 28 -4.92 0.35 16.66
N ASP A 29 -3.86 1.15 16.46
CA ASP A 29 -2.49 0.83 16.87
C ASP A 29 -1.98 -0.55 16.36
N LYS A 30 -2.52 -1.00 15.20
CA LYS A 30 -2.16 -2.29 14.59
C LYS A 30 -0.93 -2.19 13.68
N TYR A 31 -0.64 -0.98 13.16
CA TYR A 31 0.44 -0.76 12.21
C TYR A 31 1.44 0.28 12.71
N GLU A 32 2.69 0.06 12.36
CA GLU A 32 3.78 1.02 12.48
C GLU A 32 4.32 1.34 11.10
N ILE A 33 4.22 2.60 10.65
CA ILE A 33 4.75 3.02 9.34
C ILE A 33 6.26 3.18 9.48
N VAL A 34 7.03 2.33 8.82
CA VAL A 34 8.49 2.25 9.02
C VAL A 34 9.31 2.51 7.77
N ALA A 35 8.72 2.43 6.58
CA ALA A 35 9.43 2.58 5.31
C ALA A 35 8.53 3.21 4.25
N GLY A 36 9.12 3.84 3.21
CA GLY A 36 8.29 4.35 2.14
C GLY A 36 8.99 4.85 0.89
N VAL A 37 8.16 4.98 -0.16
CA VAL A 37 8.44 5.63 -1.44
C VAL A 37 7.28 6.57 -1.75
N PHE A 38 7.42 7.85 -1.40
CA PHE A 38 6.35 8.84 -1.45
C PHE A 38 6.42 9.75 -2.68
N SER A 39 7.56 9.80 -3.35
CA SER A 39 7.80 10.66 -4.51
C SER A 39 8.86 10.04 -5.42
N ARG A 40 8.74 10.31 -6.74
CA ARG A 40 9.80 10.01 -7.71
C ARG A 40 11.03 10.89 -7.50
N ASN A 41 10.85 12.09 -6.97
CA ASN A 41 11.97 12.93 -6.55
C ASN A 41 12.48 12.45 -5.18
N TYR A 42 13.71 11.95 -5.16
CA TYR A 42 14.28 11.35 -3.95
C TYR A 42 14.44 12.33 -2.78
N LYS A 43 14.77 13.60 -3.05
CA LYS A 43 14.88 14.64 -1.99
C LYS A 43 13.52 14.90 -1.34
N ILE A 44 12.46 15.03 -2.17
CA ILE A 44 11.08 15.19 -1.67
C ILE A 44 10.65 13.95 -0.90
N ASN A 45 10.97 12.75 -1.42
CA ASN A 45 10.67 11.48 -0.76
C ASN A 45 11.29 11.41 0.64
N GLN A 46 12.56 11.72 0.78
CA GLN A 46 13.25 11.73 2.07
C GLN A 46 12.70 12.77 3.03
N SER A 47 12.53 14.02 2.57
CA SER A 47 11.99 15.11 3.38
C SER A 47 10.60 14.76 3.92
N PHE A 48 9.72 14.26 3.05
CA PHE A 48 8.39 13.88 3.47
C PHE A 48 8.39 12.67 4.40
N GLY A 49 9.15 11.61 4.07
CA GLY A 49 9.25 10.43 4.93
C GLY A 49 9.74 10.76 6.34
N THR A 50 10.77 11.62 6.45
CA THR A 50 11.27 12.04 7.76
C THR A 50 10.28 12.92 8.52
N SER A 51 9.50 13.77 7.84
CA SER A 51 8.48 14.61 8.49
C SER A 51 7.32 13.81 9.11
N ILE A 52 7.11 12.56 8.65
CA ILE A 52 6.10 11.66 9.22
C ILE A 52 6.69 10.58 10.14
N GLY A 53 7.98 10.72 10.51
CA GLY A 53 8.63 9.88 11.50
C GLY A 53 9.39 8.66 10.95
N ILE A 54 9.55 8.53 9.62
CA ILE A 54 10.32 7.44 9.01
C ILE A 54 11.82 7.77 9.04
N LYS A 55 12.65 6.79 9.39
CA LYS A 55 14.10 6.94 9.33
C LYS A 55 14.55 7.22 7.89
N LYS A 56 15.47 8.18 7.72
CA LYS A 56 15.96 8.62 6.40
C LYS A 56 16.45 7.47 5.51
N ASN A 57 17.13 6.50 6.09
CA ASN A 57 17.63 5.30 5.38
C ASN A 57 16.55 4.30 5.00
N ARG A 58 15.31 4.49 5.44
CA ARG A 58 14.13 3.70 5.05
C ARG A 58 13.18 4.46 4.11
N CYS A 59 13.61 5.61 3.59
CA CYS A 59 12.99 6.32 2.49
C CYS A 59 13.71 5.92 1.19
N TYR A 60 13.12 5.01 0.42
CA TYR A 60 13.78 4.38 -0.72
C TYR A 60 13.54 5.15 -2.03
N LYS A 61 14.45 4.99 -3.01
CA LYS A 61 14.35 5.67 -4.32
C LYS A 61 13.16 5.16 -5.15
N ASN A 62 12.86 3.87 -5.04
CA ASN A 62 11.79 3.21 -5.76
C ASN A 62 11.27 1.99 -4.98
N TYR A 63 10.16 1.42 -5.44
CA TYR A 63 9.53 0.29 -4.77
C TYR A 63 10.32 -1.02 -4.83
N LYS A 64 11.21 -1.19 -5.83
CA LYS A 64 12.10 -2.36 -5.95
C LYS A 64 13.16 -2.31 -4.84
N ASP A 65 13.80 -1.14 -4.68
CA ASP A 65 14.78 -0.93 -3.60
C ASP A 65 14.13 -1.14 -2.23
N LEU A 66 12.91 -0.63 -2.03
CA LEU A 66 12.15 -0.86 -0.80
C LEU A 66 11.93 -2.36 -0.58
N CYS A 67 11.39 -3.07 -1.55
CA CYS A 67 11.08 -4.49 -1.42
C CYS A 67 12.32 -5.32 -1.06
N TYR A 68 13.39 -5.16 -1.82
CA TYR A 68 14.60 -5.98 -1.62
C TYR A 68 15.41 -5.61 -0.38
N SER A 69 15.44 -4.34 0.01
CA SER A 69 16.13 -3.90 1.23
C SER A 69 15.37 -4.34 2.47
N GLU A 70 14.06 -4.15 2.50
CA GLU A 70 13.24 -4.51 3.64
C GLU A 70 13.20 -6.02 3.88
N LYS A 71 13.25 -6.84 2.83
CA LYS A 71 13.35 -8.29 2.93
C LYS A 71 14.64 -8.77 3.61
N LYS A 72 15.73 -8.00 3.50
CA LYS A 72 17.04 -8.40 4.03
C LYS A 72 17.24 -8.07 5.50
N ILE A 73 16.44 -7.18 6.07
CA ILE A 73 16.59 -6.74 7.46
C ILE A 73 15.65 -7.51 8.37
N ASN A 74 16.17 -7.96 9.52
CA ASN A 74 15.41 -8.77 10.51
C ASN A 74 14.12 -8.11 10.99
N ASN A 75 13.99 -6.82 10.80
CA ASN A 75 12.88 -5.99 11.27
C ASN A 75 12.26 -5.21 10.11
N GLY A 76 12.21 -5.83 8.94
CA GLY A 76 11.63 -5.28 7.72
C GLY A 76 10.11 -5.16 7.78
N ILE A 77 9.51 -4.75 6.66
CA ILE A 77 8.06 -4.61 6.57
C ILE A 77 7.37 -5.97 6.52
N ASP A 78 6.24 -6.07 7.21
CA ASP A 78 5.32 -7.22 7.13
C ASP A 78 4.31 -7.03 5.99
N VAL A 79 3.94 -5.78 5.72
CA VAL A 79 2.91 -5.41 4.75
C VAL A 79 3.26 -4.12 4.02
N VAL A 80 2.84 -4.00 2.76
CA VAL A 80 2.97 -2.78 1.96
C VAL A 80 1.61 -2.22 1.59
N ALA A 81 1.42 -0.89 1.73
CA ALA A 81 0.26 -0.19 1.20
C ALA A 81 0.62 0.50 -0.13
N ILE A 82 -0.17 0.25 -1.17
CA ILE A 82 0.06 0.75 -2.54
C ILE A 82 -1.01 1.79 -2.87
N MET A 83 -0.58 3.02 -3.10
CA MET A 83 -1.42 4.18 -3.43
C MET A 83 -0.87 4.91 -4.66
N THR A 84 -0.42 4.16 -5.63
CA THR A 84 0.11 4.68 -6.90
C THR A 84 -0.99 4.77 -7.97
N PRO A 85 -0.72 5.33 -9.15
CA PRO A 85 -1.67 5.26 -10.25
C PRO A 85 -2.04 3.81 -10.64
N PRO A 86 -3.30 3.55 -11.05
CA PRO A 86 -3.84 2.19 -11.27
C PRO A 86 -3.01 1.28 -12.16
N GLY A 87 -2.37 1.84 -13.20
CA GLY A 87 -1.55 1.07 -14.13
C GLY A 87 -0.33 0.38 -13.53
N SER A 88 0.11 0.81 -12.35
CA SER A 88 1.27 0.25 -11.64
C SER A 88 0.91 -0.72 -10.50
N HIS A 89 -0.36 -0.81 -10.13
CA HIS A 89 -0.78 -1.64 -8.99
C HIS A 89 -0.37 -3.10 -9.14
N GLN A 90 -0.63 -3.69 -10.31
CA GLN A 90 -0.35 -5.10 -10.58
C GLN A 90 1.15 -5.42 -10.45
N GLU A 91 2.00 -4.64 -11.12
CA GLU A 91 3.45 -4.88 -11.11
C GLU A 91 4.03 -4.77 -9.69
N ILE A 92 3.66 -3.72 -8.98
CA ILE A 92 4.12 -3.49 -7.61
C ILE A 92 3.63 -4.61 -6.70
N ALA A 93 2.33 -4.91 -6.71
CA ALA A 93 1.76 -5.95 -5.85
C ALA A 93 2.40 -7.33 -6.09
N GLU A 94 2.59 -7.74 -7.36
CA GLU A 94 3.25 -9.01 -7.69
C GLU A 94 4.67 -9.11 -7.13
N LEU A 95 5.44 -8.01 -7.16
CA LEU A 95 6.79 -8.00 -6.60
C LEU A 95 6.76 -8.32 -5.10
N PHE A 96 5.88 -7.67 -4.33
CA PHE A 96 5.79 -7.88 -2.88
C PHE A 96 5.24 -9.26 -2.53
N ILE A 97 4.21 -9.73 -3.24
CA ILE A 97 3.65 -11.07 -3.07
C ILE A 97 4.72 -12.16 -3.28
N LYS A 98 5.51 -12.06 -4.35
CA LYS A 98 6.61 -12.98 -4.65
C LYS A 98 7.73 -12.95 -3.61
N ASN A 99 7.85 -11.87 -2.85
CA ASN A 99 8.80 -11.72 -1.77
C ASN A 99 8.21 -12.00 -0.38
N ASN A 100 7.02 -12.58 -0.31
CA ASN A 100 6.32 -12.96 0.92
C ASN A 100 5.99 -11.77 1.83
N ILE A 101 5.66 -10.62 1.25
CA ILE A 101 5.20 -9.42 1.95
C ILE A 101 3.71 -9.24 1.64
N HIS A 102 2.89 -9.06 2.68
CA HIS A 102 1.45 -8.82 2.54
C HIS A 102 1.19 -7.49 1.81
N VAL A 103 0.05 -7.39 1.14
CA VAL A 103 -0.28 -6.21 0.32
C VAL A 103 -1.64 -5.64 0.71
N ILE A 104 -1.68 -4.33 0.90
CA ILE A 104 -2.91 -3.52 0.91
C ILE A 104 -2.82 -2.63 -0.33
N SER A 105 -3.79 -2.72 -1.24
CA SER A 105 -3.81 -1.87 -2.45
C SER A 105 -5.03 -0.96 -2.42
N ASP A 106 -4.83 0.28 -2.83
CA ASP A 106 -5.97 1.17 -3.09
C ASP A 106 -6.69 0.74 -4.37
N LYS A 107 -7.94 1.17 -4.49
CA LYS A 107 -8.76 0.93 -5.68
C LYS A 107 -8.15 1.69 -6.90
N PRO A 108 -8.37 1.20 -8.12
CA PRO A 108 -8.93 -0.11 -8.49
C PRO A 108 -7.93 -1.25 -8.33
N PHE A 109 -8.42 -2.49 -8.35
CA PHE A 109 -7.59 -3.70 -8.23
C PHE A 109 -6.42 -3.75 -9.23
N ALA A 110 -6.67 -3.31 -10.46
CA ALA A 110 -5.66 -3.16 -11.52
C ALA A 110 -6.14 -2.14 -12.57
N GLY A 111 -5.23 -1.70 -13.42
CA GLY A 111 -5.53 -0.74 -14.48
C GLY A 111 -6.24 -1.33 -15.71
N SER A 112 -6.27 -2.66 -15.85
CA SER A 112 -6.91 -3.36 -16.96
C SER A 112 -7.28 -4.80 -16.59
N LEU A 113 -8.20 -5.41 -17.37
CA LEU A 113 -8.61 -6.80 -17.15
C LEU A 113 -7.45 -7.82 -17.29
N PRO A 114 -6.54 -7.71 -18.28
CA PRO A 114 -5.37 -8.59 -18.34
C PRO A 114 -4.49 -8.50 -17.09
N GLN A 115 -4.24 -7.27 -16.58
CA GLN A 115 -3.49 -7.04 -15.34
C GLN A 115 -4.22 -7.66 -14.13
N ALA A 116 -5.54 -7.50 -14.06
CA ALA A 116 -6.34 -8.07 -12.98
C ALA A 116 -6.27 -9.61 -12.97
N LYS A 117 -6.42 -10.25 -14.13
CA LYS A 117 -6.29 -11.72 -14.26
C LYS A 117 -4.91 -12.22 -13.83
N LYS A 118 -3.85 -11.51 -14.22
CA LYS A 118 -2.48 -11.87 -13.87
C LYS A 118 -2.24 -11.73 -12.36
N LEU A 119 -2.62 -10.61 -11.77
CA LEU A 119 -2.50 -10.37 -10.33
C LEU A 119 -3.30 -11.40 -9.52
N TYR A 120 -4.53 -11.67 -9.91
CA TYR A 120 -5.37 -12.69 -9.26
C TYR A 120 -4.70 -14.08 -9.27
N LYS A 121 -4.12 -14.49 -10.40
CA LYS A 121 -3.35 -15.73 -10.49
C LYS A 121 -2.16 -15.75 -9.53
N THR A 122 -1.43 -14.65 -9.43
CA THR A 122 -0.30 -14.51 -8.50
C THR A 122 -0.75 -14.60 -7.04
N ILE A 123 -1.86 -13.96 -6.68
CA ILE A 123 -2.43 -14.04 -5.32
C ILE A 123 -2.83 -15.49 -5.01
N LYS A 124 -3.57 -16.14 -5.89
CA LYS A 124 -4.01 -17.53 -5.69
C LYS A 124 -2.86 -18.53 -5.55
N SER A 125 -1.75 -18.30 -6.23
CA SER A 125 -0.58 -19.20 -6.17
C SER A 125 0.21 -19.08 -4.86
N ASN A 126 0.01 -18.02 -4.08
CA ASN A 126 0.71 -17.81 -2.81
C ASN A 126 -0.26 -17.74 -1.62
N LYS A 127 -0.62 -18.91 -1.08
CA LYS A 127 -1.57 -19.05 0.03
C LYS A 127 -1.12 -18.42 1.37
N LYS A 128 0.14 -18.06 1.49
CA LYS A 128 0.69 -17.44 2.72
C LYS A 128 0.47 -15.94 2.78
N ILE A 129 0.07 -15.33 1.65
CA ILE A 129 -0.07 -13.89 1.53
C ILE A 129 -1.53 -13.45 1.65
N VAL A 130 -1.73 -12.40 2.42
CA VAL A 130 -2.98 -11.65 2.45
C VAL A 130 -2.88 -10.48 1.48
N TYR A 131 -3.84 -10.36 0.60
CA TYR A 131 -4.04 -9.21 -0.28
C TYR A 131 -5.35 -8.53 0.07
N GLY A 132 -5.27 -7.31 0.56
CA GLY A 132 -6.42 -6.45 0.86
C GLY A 132 -6.61 -5.39 -0.21
N LEU A 133 -7.82 -5.25 -0.71
CA LEU A 133 -8.21 -4.14 -1.59
C LEU A 133 -9.06 -3.16 -0.79
N THR A 134 -8.63 -1.91 -0.71
CA THR A 134 -9.41 -0.88 -0.03
C THR A 134 -10.50 -0.33 -0.95
N HIS A 135 -11.71 -0.26 -0.45
CA HIS A 135 -12.82 0.44 -1.07
C HIS A 135 -13.07 1.74 -0.32
N ASN A 136 -13.36 2.80 -1.05
CA ASN A 136 -13.79 4.06 -0.45
C ASN A 136 -15.32 4.16 -0.39
N SER A 137 -15.81 5.11 0.39
CA SER A 137 -17.22 5.31 0.73
C SER A 137 -18.19 5.49 -0.44
N VAL A 138 -17.71 5.77 -1.65
CA VAL A 138 -18.58 5.95 -2.83
C VAL A 138 -19.30 4.65 -3.20
N SER A 139 -18.68 3.49 -3.00
CA SER A 139 -19.35 2.19 -3.18
C SER A 139 -20.48 1.99 -2.16
N TYR A 140 -20.36 2.56 -0.97
CA TYR A 140 -21.38 2.47 0.08
C TYR A 140 -22.60 3.35 -0.20
N THR A 141 -22.40 4.56 -0.74
CA THR A 141 -23.50 5.47 -1.08
C THR A 141 -24.39 4.94 -2.22
N HIS A 142 -23.85 4.08 -3.08
CA HIS A 142 -24.63 3.41 -4.12
C HIS A 142 -25.29 2.10 -3.67
N LEU A 143 -24.86 1.52 -2.55
CA LEU A 143 -25.48 0.33 -1.95
C LEU A 143 -26.57 0.66 -0.92
N THR A 144 -26.59 1.84 -0.36
CA THR A 144 -27.74 2.36 0.38
C THR A 144 -28.76 2.88 -0.63
N LEU A 145 -29.49 1.99 -1.24
CA LEU A 145 -30.68 2.35 -2.02
C LEU A 145 -31.63 3.17 -1.15
N PRO A 146 -32.24 4.21 -1.70
CA PRO A 146 -33.28 4.91 -1.00
C PRO A 146 -34.42 3.94 -0.72
N THR A 147 -34.61 3.61 0.53
CA THR A 147 -35.87 3.07 1.02
C THR A 147 -36.90 4.18 1.07
N SER A 148 -37.20 4.77 -0.05
CA SER A 148 -38.42 5.49 -0.25
C SER A 148 -39.40 4.55 -0.94
N VAL A 149 -40.04 3.77 -0.14
CA VAL A 149 -41.32 3.18 -0.51
C VAL A 149 -42.38 4.19 -0.12
N PRO A 150 -43.25 4.61 -1.01
CA PRO A 150 -44.37 5.49 -0.68
C PRO A 150 -45.34 4.85 0.29
#